data_38699cf143418a1de67e5859de6fa527
#
_entry.id   38699cf143418a1de67e5859de6fa527
#
_cell.length_a   1.000
_cell.length_b   1.000
_cell.length_c   1.000
_cell.angle_alpha   90.00
_cell.angle_beta   90.00
_cell.angle_gamma   90.00
#
_symmetry.space_group_name_H-M   'P 1'
#
loop_
_entity.id
_entity.type
_entity.pdbx_description
1 polymer ?
#
loop_
_entity_poly.entity_id
_entity_poly.type
_entity_poly.pdbx_seq_one_letter_code
_entity_poly.pdbx_strand_id
1 'polypeptide(L)'
;MAYSYVIAGAGLSGSSFARCMAERGEHVLLIERRDEIGGNLFDEIDESGILVQKYGPHIFHTSDQEVYSFITKYSNWTPFQLRCEVNLLEKSTPSPFNFKTIDQFYSKERAAELKEHLRAAYPDRLTVTIVELIDHHDPIIKEYAEFLLKNDYRLYTAKQWGMKPEEVDVSVMKRVPVRLDYQEMYFTDKYECMPEGGFASFVKRLLNHPNIVVIHGDARNFVKLDKTQKKVVFKDVEVTEGCRFVYTGPIDELFEYTMGALPYRSLRFDYQRVYMDSYQNAPVVAYPQVEGFTRITEYKKLPKQDVTGVTVIAKEYPQKYESGGGMDPYYPIPSDSSIDKYNKYKEQAEEYSNLLLVGRLADYKYYNMDQAIKRVLDLTKNI
;
A
#
# COMPACT_ATOMS: atom_id res chain seq x y z
N MET A 1 22.50 -27.99 0.71
CA MET A 1 23.05 -26.76 1.37
C MET A 1 22.03 -26.37 2.43
N ALA A 2 22.42 -26.40 3.68
CA ALA A 2 21.51 -26.12 4.79
C ALA A 2 21.18 -24.61 4.88
N TYR A 3 19.92 -24.28 5.08
CA TYR A 3 19.44 -22.89 5.17
C TYR A 3 19.45 -22.38 6.61
N SER A 4 19.90 -21.15 6.81
CA SER A 4 19.83 -20.46 8.09
C SER A 4 18.55 -19.64 8.26
N TYR A 5 17.88 -19.32 7.15
CA TYR A 5 16.57 -18.67 7.14
C TYR A 5 15.64 -19.36 6.13
N VAL A 6 14.40 -19.58 6.54
CA VAL A 6 13.29 -19.96 5.67
C VAL A 6 12.25 -18.84 5.75
N ILE A 7 11.88 -18.26 4.61
CA ILE A 7 11.02 -17.09 4.53
C ILE A 7 9.74 -17.45 3.79
N ALA A 8 8.59 -17.10 4.37
CA ALA A 8 7.30 -17.22 3.72
C ALA A 8 6.93 -15.88 3.04
N GLY A 9 6.85 -15.89 1.71
CA GLY A 9 6.41 -14.78 0.88
C GLY A 9 7.56 -13.99 0.22
N ALA A 10 7.48 -13.85 -1.12
CA ALA A 10 8.39 -13.09 -1.96
C ALA A 10 7.89 -11.66 -2.28
N GLY A 11 7.09 -11.10 -1.39
CA GLY A 11 6.73 -9.68 -1.43
C GLY A 11 7.89 -8.79 -0.99
N LEU A 12 7.66 -7.47 -0.94
CA LEU A 12 8.70 -6.49 -0.62
C LEU A 12 9.44 -6.77 0.70
N SER A 13 8.71 -7.10 1.77
CA SER A 13 9.33 -7.36 3.08
C SER A 13 10.18 -8.64 3.08
N GLY A 14 9.65 -9.75 2.55
CA GLY A 14 10.37 -11.02 2.51
C GLY A 14 11.60 -10.95 1.61
N SER A 15 11.49 -10.32 0.44
CA SER A 15 12.61 -10.17 -0.50
C SER A 15 13.69 -9.23 0.03
N SER A 16 13.30 -8.14 0.71
CA SER A 16 14.26 -7.25 1.37
C SER A 16 14.98 -7.94 2.52
N PHE A 17 14.26 -8.72 3.33
CA PHE A 17 14.85 -9.49 4.42
C PHE A 17 15.83 -10.55 3.87
N ALA A 18 15.41 -11.31 2.86
CA ALA A 18 16.25 -12.30 2.19
C ALA A 18 17.57 -11.67 1.70
N ARG A 19 17.48 -10.52 1.04
CA ARG A 19 18.66 -9.79 0.55
C ARG A 19 19.59 -9.35 1.69
N CYS A 20 19.05 -8.78 2.76
CA CYS A 20 19.85 -8.36 3.91
C CYS A 20 20.62 -9.51 4.54
N MET A 21 20.00 -10.69 4.68
CA MET A 21 20.65 -11.87 5.26
C MET A 21 21.67 -12.49 4.29
N ALA A 22 21.34 -12.60 3.03
CA ALA A 22 22.23 -13.16 2.03
C ALA A 22 23.54 -12.35 1.88
N GLU A 23 23.47 -11.01 1.99
CA GLU A 23 24.67 -10.15 2.00
C GLU A 23 25.56 -10.32 3.24
N ARG A 24 25.04 -10.91 4.32
CA ARG A 24 25.81 -11.30 5.49
C ARG A 24 26.39 -12.72 5.39
N GLY A 25 26.22 -13.39 4.24
CA GLY A 25 26.68 -14.75 4.00
C GLY A 25 25.70 -15.84 4.38
N GLU A 26 24.51 -15.48 4.86
CA GLU A 26 23.47 -16.44 5.26
C GLU A 26 22.81 -17.10 4.04
N HIS A 27 22.47 -18.39 4.16
CA HIS A 27 21.73 -19.13 3.15
C HIS A 27 20.23 -19.04 3.40
N VAL A 28 19.50 -18.57 2.44
CA VAL A 28 18.07 -18.24 2.55
C VAL A 28 17.26 -19.07 1.57
N LEU A 29 16.24 -19.77 2.09
CA LEU A 29 15.17 -20.35 1.29
C LEU A 29 13.93 -19.44 1.40
N LEU A 30 13.45 -18.94 0.27
CA LEU A 30 12.23 -18.15 0.20
C LEU A 30 11.16 -18.95 -0.52
N ILE A 31 9.98 -19.07 0.09
CA ILE A 31 8.86 -19.85 -0.40
C ILE A 31 7.71 -18.90 -0.72
N GLU A 32 7.34 -18.84 -2.02
CA GLU A 32 6.26 -17.97 -2.51
C GLU A 32 5.03 -18.81 -2.90
N ARG A 33 3.88 -18.42 -2.39
CA ARG A 33 2.62 -19.13 -2.63
C ARG A 33 2.04 -18.89 -4.03
N ARG A 34 2.28 -17.70 -4.59
CA ARG A 34 1.84 -17.31 -5.93
C ARG A 34 2.83 -17.82 -6.99
N ASP A 35 2.39 -17.86 -8.23
CA ASP A 35 3.26 -18.21 -9.36
C ASP A 35 4.28 -17.10 -9.66
N GLU A 36 3.99 -15.87 -9.25
CA GLU A 36 4.84 -14.69 -9.46
C GLU A 36 5.42 -14.16 -8.14
N ILE A 37 6.64 -13.63 -8.23
CA ILE A 37 7.29 -12.92 -7.14
C ILE A 37 6.89 -11.43 -7.13
N GLY A 38 7.06 -10.76 -5.99
CA GLY A 38 6.76 -9.34 -5.84
C GLY A 38 5.56 -9.07 -4.91
N GLY A 39 4.76 -10.11 -4.62
CA GLY A 39 3.56 -9.95 -3.81
C GLY A 39 2.63 -8.90 -4.44
N ASN A 40 2.08 -7.98 -3.66
CA ASN A 40 1.20 -6.94 -4.20
C ASN A 40 1.91 -5.87 -5.05
N LEU A 41 3.23 -5.93 -5.20
CA LEU A 41 4.00 -5.07 -6.12
C LEU A 41 4.16 -5.69 -7.51
N PHE A 42 3.64 -6.89 -7.74
CA PHE A 42 3.79 -7.55 -9.03
C PHE A 42 3.20 -6.71 -10.16
N ASP A 43 3.99 -6.52 -11.19
CA ASP A 43 3.64 -5.87 -12.43
C ASP A 43 4.15 -6.68 -13.63
N GLU A 44 3.52 -6.52 -14.76
CA GLU A 44 3.88 -7.17 -16.01
C GLU A 44 3.62 -6.28 -17.21
N ILE A 45 4.32 -6.54 -18.30
CA ILE A 45 4.03 -5.88 -19.58
C ILE A 45 2.86 -6.61 -20.24
N ASP A 46 1.77 -5.90 -20.50
CA ASP A 46 0.62 -6.45 -21.19
C ASP A 46 0.89 -6.60 -22.71
N GLU A 47 -0.04 -7.21 -23.44
CA GLU A 47 0.09 -7.45 -24.89
C GLU A 47 0.21 -6.15 -25.72
N SER A 48 -0.17 -5.00 -25.18
CA SER A 48 0.02 -3.68 -25.82
C SER A 48 1.40 -3.07 -25.58
N GLY A 49 2.24 -3.72 -24.77
CA GLY A 49 3.56 -3.22 -24.37
C GLY A 49 3.52 -2.26 -23.19
N ILE A 50 2.38 -2.11 -22.51
CA ILE A 50 2.23 -1.25 -21.33
C ILE A 50 2.53 -2.05 -20.08
N LEU A 51 3.41 -1.52 -19.21
CA LEU A 51 3.66 -2.07 -17.87
C LEU A 51 2.45 -1.81 -16.98
N VAL A 52 1.84 -2.87 -16.47
CA VAL A 52 0.61 -2.87 -15.68
C VAL A 52 0.84 -3.48 -14.31
N GLN A 53 0.55 -2.75 -13.26
CA GLN A 53 0.60 -3.24 -11.88
C GLN A 53 -0.69 -4.02 -11.56
N LYS A 54 -0.55 -5.26 -11.12
CA LYS A 54 -1.69 -6.21 -11.00
C LYS A 54 -2.46 -6.10 -9.68
N TYR A 55 -1.94 -5.36 -8.72
CA TYR A 55 -2.54 -5.26 -7.38
C TYR A 55 -2.78 -3.80 -6.96
N GLY A 56 -3.07 -2.94 -7.95
CA GLY A 56 -3.33 -1.52 -7.76
C GLY A 56 -2.09 -0.64 -7.98
N PRO A 57 -2.29 0.68 -8.05
CA PRO A 57 -1.20 1.62 -8.33
C PRO A 57 -0.25 1.74 -7.15
N HIS A 58 1.04 1.59 -7.44
CA HIS A 58 2.13 1.74 -6.50
C HIS A 58 3.16 2.73 -7.03
N ILE A 59 3.54 3.68 -6.21
CA ILE A 59 4.62 4.63 -6.44
C ILE A 59 5.50 4.60 -5.20
N PHE A 60 6.80 4.52 -5.39
CA PHE A 60 7.72 4.58 -4.27
C PHE A 60 7.97 6.02 -3.87
N HIS A 61 7.79 6.32 -2.59
CA HIS A 61 8.07 7.62 -2.01
C HIS A 61 8.67 7.44 -0.61
N THR A 62 9.61 8.28 -0.25
CA THR A 62 10.24 8.29 1.07
C THR A 62 11.01 9.58 1.32
N SER A 63 11.13 9.98 2.57
CA SER A 63 12.08 11.00 3.03
C SER A 63 13.25 10.37 3.81
N ASP A 64 13.22 9.04 4.04
CA ASP A 64 14.27 8.30 4.74
C ASP A 64 15.44 7.99 3.81
N GLN A 65 16.62 8.54 4.15
CA GLN A 65 17.84 8.37 3.36
C GLN A 65 18.37 6.93 3.36
N GLU A 66 18.19 6.19 4.46
CA GLU A 66 18.64 4.79 4.57
C GLU A 66 17.83 3.90 3.63
N VAL A 67 16.50 4.09 3.64
CA VAL A 67 15.58 3.35 2.76
C VAL A 67 15.86 3.67 1.29
N TYR A 68 16.06 4.96 0.95
CA TYR A 68 16.41 5.35 -0.40
C TYR A 68 17.74 4.75 -0.87
N SER A 69 18.76 4.76 0.00
CA SER A 69 20.07 4.16 -0.29
C SER A 69 19.96 2.64 -0.50
N PHE A 70 19.09 1.97 0.28
CA PHE A 70 18.84 0.54 0.11
C PHE A 70 18.26 0.23 -1.26
N ILE A 71 17.19 0.89 -1.68
CA ILE A 71 16.54 0.57 -2.96
C ILE A 71 17.43 0.88 -4.17
N THR A 72 18.17 2.00 -4.13
CA THR A 72 19.04 2.43 -5.23
C THR A 72 20.28 1.56 -5.39
N LYS A 73 20.67 0.80 -4.38
CA LYS A 73 21.76 -0.19 -4.47
C LYS A 73 21.43 -1.33 -5.44
N TYR A 74 20.15 -1.67 -5.62
CA TYR A 74 19.73 -2.87 -6.37
C TYR A 74 19.01 -2.57 -7.68
N SER A 75 18.66 -1.32 -7.93
CA SER A 75 17.97 -0.92 -9.15
C SER A 75 18.24 0.55 -9.49
N ASN A 76 18.09 0.89 -10.75
CA ASN A 76 17.94 2.28 -11.14
C ASN A 76 16.51 2.74 -10.87
N TRP A 77 16.35 4.00 -10.47
CA TRP A 77 15.07 4.61 -10.17
C TRP A 77 14.93 5.93 -10.92
N THR A 78 13.82 6.09 -11.60
CA THR A 78 13.49 7.32 -12.31
C THR A 78 12.60 8.20 -11.43
N PRO A 79 12.93 9.48 -11.23
CA PRO A 79 12.05 10.41 -10.54
C PRO A 79 10.65 10.42 -11.16
N PHE A 80 9.64 10.32 -10.32
CA PHE A 80 8.25 10.33 -10.76
C PHE A 80 7.36 10.94 -9.68
N GLN A 81 6.71 12.06 -9.99
CA GLN A 81 5.79 12.73 -9.09
C GLN A 81 4.35 12.38 -9.45
N LEU A 82 3.65 11.76 -8.52
CA LEU A 82 2.26 11.36 -8.72
C LEU A 82 1.32 12.55 -8.67
N ARG A 83 0.46 12.67 -9.67
CA ARG A 83 -0.74 13.50 -9.65
C ARG A 83 -1.96 12.61 -9.56
N CYS A 84 -2.84 12.94 -8.62
CA CYS A 84 -4.16 12.32 -8.53
C CYS A 84 -5.24 13.38 -8.74
N GLU A 85 -6.37 12.93 -9.24
CA GLU A 85 -7.58 13.76 -9.35
C GLU A 85 -8.78 13.06 -8.72
N VAL A 86 -9.79 13.85 -8.43
CA VAL A 86 -11.13 13.38 -8.02
C VAL A 86 -12.15 13.91 -9.00
N ASN A 87 -13.02 13.06 -9.49
CA ASN A 87 -14.19 13.46 -10.25
C ASN A 87 -15.32 13.83 -9.29
N LEU A 88 -15.57 15.13 -9.16
CA LEU A 88 -16.65 15.70 -8.33
C LEU A 88 -17.64 16.45 -9.21
N LEU A 89 -18.94 16.10 -9.13
CA LEU A 89 -19.98 16.80 -9.88
C LEU A 89 -19.60 16.96 -11.36
N GLU A 90 -19.10 15.88 -11.96
CA GLU A 90 -18.64 15.79 -13.36
C GLU A 90 -17.42 16.65 -13.72
N LYS A 91 -16.76 17.25 -12.74
CA LYS A 91 -15.51 17.99 -12.92
C LYS A 91 -14.34 17.26 -12.28
N SER A 92 -13.20 17.23 -12.96
CA SER A 92 -11.96 16.70 -12.41
C SER A 92 -11.22 17.80 -11.65
N THR A 93 -10.81 17.49 -10.42
CA THR A 93 -10.11 18.42 -9.52
C THR A 93 -8.95 17.70 -8.84
N PRO A 94 -7.87 18.40 -8.42
CA PRO A 94 -6.74 17.77 -7.77
C PRO A 94 -7.09 17.00 -6.47
N SER A 95 -6.35 15.93 -6.23
CA SER A 95 -6.29 15.24 -4.94
C SER A 95 -4.83 15.15 -4.48
N PRO A 96 -4.49 15.67 -3.30
CA PRO A 96 -5.33 16.36 -2.30
C PRO A 96 -6.02 17.63 -2.84
N PHE A 97 -7.23 17.92 -2.33
CA PHE A 97 -7.93 19.18 -2.64
C PHE A 97 -7.06 20.37 -2.31
N ASN A 98 -7.10 21.39 -3.17
CA ASN A 98 -6.26 22.58 -3.06
C ASN A 98 -7.00 23.84 -3.53
N PHE A 99 -6.32 24.96 -3.68
CA PHE A 99 -6.96 26.21 -4.12
C PHE A 99 -7.54 26.14 -5.53
N LYS A 100 -7.03 25.27 -6.40
CA LYS A 100 -7.63 25.04 -7.74
C LYS A 100 -9.04 24.43 -7.60
N THR A 101 -9.27 23.56 -6.61
CA THR A 101 -10.60 23.02 -6.31
C THR A 101 -11.56 24.16 -5.93
N ILE A 102 -11.12 25.09 -5.10
CA ILE A 102 -11.92 26.27 -4.73
C ILE A 102 -12.27 27.10 -5.96
N ASP A 103 -11.28 27.38 -6.83
CA ASP A 103 -11.50 28.15 -8.06
C ASP A 103 -12.43 27.46 -9.07
N GLN A 104 -12.51 26.13 -9.04
CA GLN A 104 -13.38 25.37 -9.95
C GLN A 104 -14.85 25.29 -9.51
N PHE A 105 -15.11 25.34 -8.21
CA PHE A 105 -16.45 25.08 -7.65
C PHE A 105 -17.14 26.32 -7.09
N TYR A 106 -16.44 27.44 -6.92
CA TYR A 106 -16.99 28.70 -6.42
C TYR A 106 -16.89 29.83 -7.43
N SER A 107 -17.72 30.88 -7.29
CA SER A 107 -17.53 32.10 -8.08
C SER A 107 -16.19 32.75 -7.75
N LYS A 108 -15.67 33.57 -8.65
CA LYS A 108 -14.36 34.23 -8.47
C LYS A 108 -14.27 35.01 -7.16
N GLU A 109 -15.35 35.71 -6.81
CA GLU A 109 -15.45 36.53 -5.59
C GLU A 109 -15.45 35.60 -4.33
N ARG A 110 -16.29 34.57 -4.34
CA ARG A 110 -16.39 33.62 -3.24
C ARG A 110 -15.12 32.81 -3.07
N ALA A 111 -14.49 32.43 -4.16
CA ALA A 111 -13.20 31.72 -4.13
C ALA A 111 -12.08 32.60 -3.52
N ALA A 112 -12.05 33.89 -3.84
CA ALA A 112 -11.08 34.81 -3.27
C ALA A 112 -11.30 34.98 -1.75
N GLU A 113 -12.54 35.22 -1.33
CA GLU A 113 -12.95 35.32 0.07
C GLU A 113 -12.57 34.07 0.88
N LEU A 114 -12.96 32.87 0.41
CA LEU A 114 -12.65 31.62 1.09
C LEU A 114 -11.13 31.39 1.24
N LYS A 115 -10.36 31.67 0.19
CA LYS A 115 -8.88 31.53 0.26
C LYS A 115 -8.25 32.53 1.23
N GLU A 116 -8.79 33.74 1.36
CA GLU A 116 -8.36 34.73 2.35
C GLU A 116 -8.63 34.24 3.78
N HIS A 117 -9.86 33.75 4.06
CA HIS A 117 -10.23 33.18 5.35
C HIS A 117 -9.35 31.98 5.73
N LEU A 118 -9.09 31.07 4.79
CA LEU A 118 -8.20 29.92 5.02
C LEU A 118 -6.76 30.36 5.35
N ARG A 119 -6.21 31.34 4.63
CA ARG A 119 -4.86 31.87 4.90
C ARG A 119 -4.80 32.60 6.26
N ALA A 120 -5.83 33.34 6.62
CA ALA A 120 -5.91 34.03 7.91
C ALA A 120 -6.04 33.03 9.08
N ALA A 121 -6.84 31.97 8.90
CA ALA A 121 -7.05 30.96 9.93
C ALA A 121 -5.83 30.04 10.14
N TYR A 122 -5.06 29.78 9.09
CA TYR A 122 -3.93 28.85 9.11
C TYR A 122 -2.64 29.49 8.53
N PRO A 123 -2.15 30.57 9.16
CA PRO A 123 -0.91 31.20 8.71
C PRO A 123 0.24 30.18 8.77
N ASP A 124 1.14 30.23 7.81
CA ASP A 124 2.34 29.39 7.72
C ASP A 124 2.09 27.87 7.57
N ARG A 125 0.84 27.44 7.39
CA ARG A 125 0.50 26.04 7.10
C ARG A 125 0.25 25.82 5.62
N LEU A 126 0.81 24.74 5.09
CA LEU A 126 0.57 24.29 3.71
C LEU A 126 -0.61 23.31 3.61
N THR A 127 -0.96 22.67 4.72
CA THR A 127 -2.03 21.67 4.75
C THR A 127 -2.84 21.75 6.02
N VAL A 128 -4.12 21.38 5.94
CA VAL A 128 -5.03 21.21 7.07
C VAL A 128 -5.84 19.94 6.89
N THR A 129 -6.27 19.32 7.96
CA THR A 129 -7.15 18.16 7.87
C THR A 129 -8.60 18.59 7.67
N ILE A 130 -9.42 17.73 7.04
CA ILE A 130 -10.85 17.98 6.90
C ILE A 130 -11.54 18.13 8.27
N VAL A 131 -11.02 17.46 9.31
CA VAL A 131 -11.52 17.55 10.68
C VAL A 131 -11.33 18.97 11.25
N GLU A 132 -10.13 19.55 11.06
CA GLU A 132 -9.86 20.92 11.49
C GLU A 132 -10.75 21.95 10.78
N LEU A 133 -11.07 21.69 9.50
CA LEU A 133 -11.95 22.58 8.73
C LEU A 133 -13.40 22.50 9.20
N ILE A 134 -13.94 21.30 9.48
CA ILE A 134 -15.33 21.13 9.91
C ILE A 134 -15.57 21.63 11.34
N ASP A 135 -14.55 21.53 12.19
CA ASP A 135 -14.61 22.00 13.59
C ASP A 135 -14.29 23.50 13.72
N HIS A 136 -13.95 24.17 12.61
CA HIS A 136 -13.60 25.59 12.64
C HIS A 136 -14.82 26.46 12.94
N HIS A 137 -14.61 27.55 13.69
CA HIS A 137 -15.69 28.49 14.08
C HIS A 137 -16.15 29.40 12.93
N ASP A 138 -15.30 29.63 11.92
CA ASP A 138 -15.60 30.45 10.75
C ASP A 138 -16.58 29.73 9.82
N PRO A 139 -17.79 30.34 9.58
CA PRO A 139 -18.81 29.68 8.76
C PRO A 139 -18.42 29.50 7.29
N ILE A 140 -17.53 30.35 6.75
CA ILE A 140 -17.06 30.24 5.36
C ILE A 140 -16.16 29.03 5.20
N ILE A 141 -15.25 28.82 6.14
CA ILE A 141 -14.37 27.63 6.18
C ILE A 141 -15.20 26.35 6.38
N LYS A 142 -16.17 26.41 7.29
CA LYS A 142 -17.03 25.28 7.59
C LYS A 142 -17.90 24.87 6.38
N GLU A 143 -18.47 25.83 5.66
CA GLU A 143 -19.23 25.57 4.43
C GLU A 143 -18.39 24.82 3.39
N TYR A 144 -17.12 25.18 3.22
CA TYR A 144 -16.20 24.46 2.32
C TYR A 144 -15.91 23.05 2.82
N ALA A 145 -15.69 22.87 4.10
CA ALA A 145 -15.52 21.55 4.70
C ALA A 145 -16.74 20.63 4.48
N GLU A 146 -17.94 21.17 4.68
CA GLU A 146 -19.20 20.47 4.44
C GLU A 146 -19.37 20.09 2.95
N PHE A 147 -18.98 20.98 2.04
CA PHE A 147 -18.96 20.68 0.60
C PHE A 147 -18.05 19.49 0.29
N LEU A 148 -16.83 19.46 0.81
CA LEU A 148 -15.88 18.36 0.59
C LEU A 148 -16.34 17.07 1.26
N LEU A 149 -16.84 17.13 2.50
CA LEU A 149 -17.36 15.97 3.23
C LEU A 149 -18.54 15.32 2.49
N LYS A 150 -19.48 16.13 2.01
CA LYS A 150 -20.68 15.66 1.32
C LYS A 150 -20.35 15.01 -0.03
N ASN A 151 -19.44 15.59 -0.81
CA ASN A 151 -19.22 15.20 -2.19
C ASN A 151 -18.08 14.20 -2.39
N ASP A 152 -17.14 14.10 -1.44
CA ASP A 152 -15.99 13.19 -1.54
C ASP A 152 -15.76 12.37 -0.27
N TYR A 153 -15.25 12.96 0.80
CA TYR A 153 -14.65 12.22 1.92
C TYR A 153 -15.56 11.13 2.51
N ARG A 154 -16.82 11.44 2.76
CA ARG A 154 -17.78 10.46 3.30
C ARG A 154 -18.11 9.36 2.29
N LEU A 155 -18.35 9.73 1.04
CA LEU A 155 -18.74 8.80 -0.01
C LEU A 155 -17.59 7.85 -0.36
N TYR A 156 -16.39 8.40 -0.54
CA TYR A 156 -15.20 7.63 -0.86
C TYR A 156 -14.82 6.67 0.29
N THR A 157 -14.80 7.18 1.51
CA THR A 157 -14.47 6.38 2.70
C THR A 157 -15.52 5.30 2.93
N ALA A 158 -16.80 5.62 2.82
CA ALA A 158 -17.89 4.65 2.95
C ALA A 158 -17.74 3.49 1.96
N LYS A 159 -17.46 3.79 0.69
CA LYS A 159 -17.18 2.76 -0.33
C LYS A 159 -15.96 1.91 0.04
N GLN A 160 -14.86 2.57 0.40
CA GLN A 160 -13.65 1.83 0.81
C GLN A 160 -13.89 0.94 2.02
N TRP A 161 -14.78 1.32 2.94
CA TRP A 161 -15.01 0.58 4.19
C TRP A 161 -16.23 -0.34 4.12
N GLY A 162 -16.98 -0.32 3.02
CA GLY A 162 -18.18 -1.12 2.86
C GLY A 162 -19.24 -0.78 3.92
N MET A 163 -19.36 0.51 4.28
CA MET A 163 -20.28 1.03 5.27
C MET A 163 -21.12 2.17 4.69
N LYS A 164 -22.15 2.61 5.41
CA LYS A 164 -22.96 3.73 4.94
C LYS A 164 -22.22 5.05 5.20
N PRO A 165 -22.40 6.08 4.32
CA PRO A 165 -21.74 7.37 4.51
C PRO A 165 -22.00 8.04 5.85
N GLU A 166 -23.18 7.83 6.43
CA GLU A 166 -23.59 8.38 7.71
C GLU A 166 -22.88 7.72 8.91
N GLU A 167 -22.40 6.49 8.73
CA GLU A 167 -21.70 5.69 9.74
C GLU A 167 -20.19 5.97 9.78
N VAL A 168 -19.68 6.75 8.80
CA VAL A 168 -18.25 7.05 8.73
C VAL A 168 -17.88 8.12 9.75
N ASP A 169 -17.02 7.74 10.70
CA ASP A 169 -16.43 8.69 11.64
C ASP A 169 -15.48 9.65 10.91
N VAL A 170 -15.70 10.96 11.11
CA VAL A 170 -14.90 12.01 10.46
C VAL A 170 -13.41 11.90 10.83
N SER A 171 -13.09 11.38 12.01
CA SER A 171 -11.70 11.22 12.46
C SER A 171 -10.85 10.34 11.55
N VAL A 172 -11.45 9.35 10.87
CA VAL A 172 -10.72 8.47 9.94
C VAL A 172 -10.35 9.16 8.63
N MET A 173 -10.94 10.33 8.35
CA MET A 173 -10.72 11.11 7.13
C MET A 173 -9.48 12.02 7.22
N LYS A 174 -8.78 12.06 8.36
CA LYS A 174 -7.56 12.88 8.57
C LYS A 174 -6.41 12.52 7.61
N ARG A 175 -6.48 11.36 6.98
CA ARG A 175 -5.38 10.80 6.17
C ARG A 175 -5.03 11.62 4.94
N VAL A 176 -6.02 12.17 4.25
CA VAL A 176 -5.79 13.01 3.07
C VAL A 176 -6.07 14.45 3.46
N PRO A 177 -5.04 15.31 3.57
CA PRO A 177 -5.23 16.70 3.95
C PRO A 177 -5.80 17.54 2.80
N VAL A 178 -6.33 18.70 3.12
CA VAL A 178 -6.61 19.80 2.18
C VAL A 178 -5.38 20.71 2.12
N ARG A 179 -4.93 21.06 0.91
CA ARG A 179 -3.78 21.95 0.70
C ARG A 179 -4.23 23.41 0.64
N LEU A 180 -3.42 24.29 1.22
CA LEU A 180 -3.66 25.74 1.23
C LEU A 180 -2.81 26.49 0.20
N ASP A 181 -2.53 25.81 -0.93
CA ASP A 181 -1.76 26.32 -2.05
C ASP A 181 -2.32 25.77 -3.38
N TYR A 182 -1.58 25.89 -4.48
CA TYR A 182 -1.92 25.33 -5.81
C TYR A 182 -1.11 24.09 -6.18
N GLN A 183 -0.39 23.47 -5.22
CA GLN A 183 0.40 22.28 -5.49
C GLN A 183 -0.51 21.09 -5.78
N GLU A 184 -0.25 20.39 -6.90
CA GLU A 184 -1.06 19.26 -7.38
C GLU A 184 -0.40 17.89 -7.15
N MET A 185 0.83 17.85 -6.60
CA MET A 185 1.51 16.59 -6.32
C MET A 185 0.89 15.89 -5.12
N TYR A 186 0.69 14.58 -5.26
CA TYR A 186 0.02 13.78 -4.23
C TYR A 186 0.89 13.59 -2.98
N PHE A 187 2.18 13.32 -3.17
CA PHE A 187 3.15 13.20 -2.09
C PHE A 187 3.98 14.47 -1.94
N THR A 188 4.69 14.58 -0.82
CA THR A 188 5.62 15.68 -0.51
C THR A 188 6.96 15.15 0.00
N ASP A 189 7.23 13.88 -0.26
CA ASP A 189 8.46 13.23 0.17
C ASP A 189 9.67 13.70 -0.64
N LYS A 190 10.84 13.61 -0.03
CA LYS A 190 12.11 14.02 -0.66
C LYS A 190 12.41 13.19 -1.91
N TYR A 191 12.05 11.93 -1.90
CA TYR A 191 12.26 10.99 -2.99
C TYR A 191 10.93 10.39 -3.42
N GLU A 192 10.56 10.63 -4.66
CA GLU A 192 9.41 10.03 -5.32
C GLU A 192 9.89 9.45 -6.64
N CYS A 193 9.76 8.14 -6.84
CA CYS A 193 10.39 7.49 -7.98
C CYS A 193 9.74 6.14 -8.33
N MET A 194 10.04 5.68 -9.55
CA MET A 194 9.62 4.38 -10.07
C MET A 194 10.85 3.56 -10.46
N PRO A 195 10.85 2.23 -10.19
CA PRO A 195 11.98 1.38 -10.56
C PRO A 195 12.04 1.14 -12.06
N GLU A 196 13.23 1.14 -12.63
CA GLU A 196 13.44 0.79 -14.02
C GLU A 196 13.03 -0.67 -14.29
N GLY A 197 12.15 -0.87 -15.28
CA GLY A 197 11.58 -2.16 -15.63
C GLY A 197 10.50 -2.67 -14.69
N GLY A 198 9.96 -1.82 -13.79
CA GLY A 198 8.86 -2.13 -12.88
C GLY A 198 9.28 -2.72 -11.54
N PHE A 199 8.30 -2.87 -10.65
CA PHE A 199 8.52 -3.39 -9.28
C PHE A 199 8.85 -4.88 -9.25
N ALA A 200 8.24 -5.70 -10.11
CA ALA A 200 8.59 -7.12 -10.21
C ALA A 200 10.07 -7.28 -10.60
N SER A 201 10.58 -6.43 -11.51
CA SER A 201 11.99 -6.41 -11.88
C SER A 201 12.89 -6.01 -10.71
N PHE A 202 12.49 -5.00 -9.92
CA PHE A 202 13.20 -4.62 -8.69
C PHE A 202 13.27 -5.78 -7.68
N VAL A 203 12.14 -6.43 -7.40
CA VAL A 203 12.12 -7.60 -6.50
C VAL A 203 12.99 -8.74 -7.03
N LYS A 204 12.97 -8.99 -8.35
CA LYS A 204 13.83 -9.99 -9.00
C LYS A 204 15.33 -9.68 -8.76
N ARG A 205 15.72 -8.40 -8.82
CA ARG A 205 17.11 -7.98 -8.51
C ARG A 205 17.45 -8.14 -7.03
N LEU A 206 16.51 -7.89 -6.11
CA LEU A 206 16.71 -8.18 -4.68
C LEU A 206 17.01 -9.67 -4.44
N LEU A 207 16.26 -10.54 -5.12
CA LEU A 207 16.38 -11.99 -4.97
C LEU A 207 17.53 -12.61 -5.77
N ASN A 208 18.14 -11.89 -6.71
CA ASN A 208 19.28 -12.36 -7.49
C ASN A 208 20.57 -12.32 -6.65
N HIS A 209 20.78 -13.36 -5.84
CA HIS A 209 21.96 -13.55 -5.00
C HIS A 209 22.27 -15.05 -4.87
N PRO A 210 23.54 -15.50 -4.90
CA PRO A 210 23.89 -16.94 -4.85
C PRO A 210 23.41 -17.65 -3.58
N ASN A 211 23.22 -16.92 -2.50
CA ASN A 211 22.74 -17.47 -1.22
C ASN A 211 21.21 -17.45 -1.07
N ILE A 212 20.46 -17.04 -2.10
CA ILE A 212 18.99 -17.02 -2.06
C ILE A 212 18.46 -18.07 -3.05
N VAL A 213 17.64 -18.98 -2.54
CA VAL A 213 16.86 -19.91 -3.35
C VAL A 213 15.39 -19.57 -3.19
N VAL A 214 14.68 -19.45 -4.31
CA VAL A 214 13.24 -19.22 -4.34
C VAL A 214 12.54 -20.45 -4.86
N ILE A 215 11.53 -20.93 -4.13
CA ILE A 215 10.65 -22.02 -4.58
C ILE A 215 9.19 -21.57 -4.50
N HIS A 216 8.34 -22.20 -5.33
CA HIS A 216 6.89 -21.96 -5.27
C HIS A 216 6.22 -23.01 -4.40
N GLY A 217 5.27 -22.56 -3.57
CA GLY A 217 4.49 -23.39 -2.67
C GLY A 217 3.98 -22.62 -1.45
N ASP A 218 3.16 -23.29 -0.67
CA ASP A 218 2.72 -22.75 0.62
C ASP A 218 3.76 -23.07 1.70
N ALA A 219 4.39 -22.07 2.26
CA ALA A 219 5.43 -22.22 3.28
C ALA A 219 4.95 -23.02 4.51
N ARG A 220 3.64 -23.02 4.81
CA ARG A 220 3.05 -23.78 5.91
C ARG A 220 3.17 -25.30 5.71
N ASN A 221 3.29 -25.76 4.48
CA ASN A 221 3.53 -27.19 4.18
C ASN A 221 4.94 -27.62 4.57
N PHE A 222 5.89 -26.69 4.66
CA PHE A 222 7.30 -26.96 4.96
C PHE A 222 7.64 -26.72 6.44
N VAL A 223 6.67 -26.30 7.26
CA VAL A 223 6.90 -26.03 8.69
C VAL A 223 5.80 -26.66 9.55
N LYS A 224 6.12 -26.85 10.82
CA LYS A 224 5.15 -27.20 11.86
C LYS A 224 5.45 -26.37 13.11
N LEU A 225 4.43 -25.77 13.70
CA LEU A 225 4.54 -25.11 14.99
C LEU A 225 4.48 -26.17 16.10
N ASP A 226 5.65 -26.46 16.72
CA ASP A 226 5.72 -27.35 17.87
C ASP A 226 5.34 -26.58 19.14
N LYS A 227 4.12 -26.83 19.62
CA LYS A 227 3.57 -26.15 20.80
C LYS A 227 4.26 -26.56 22.12
N THR A 228 4.90 -27.74 22.14
CA THR A 228 5.61 -28.24 23.32
C THR A 228 6.99 -27.65 23.45
N GLN A 229 7.74 -27.66 22.35
CA GLN A 229 9.11 -27.11 22.32
C GLN A 229 9.14 -25.60 22.09
N LYS A 230 8.01 -24.97 21.76
CA LYS A 230 7.91 -23.56 21.38
C LYS A 230 8.91 -23.19 20.27
N LYS A 231 8.94 -24.03 19.22
CA LYS A 231 9.77 -23.87 18.04
C LYS A 231 9.01 -24.17 16.75
N VAL A 232 9.43 -23.51 15.68
CA VAL A 232 9.06 -23.90 14.31
C VAL A 232 9.99 -25.04 13.89
N VAL A 233 9.42 -26.18 13.54
CA VAL A 233 10.11 -27.35 13.03
C VAL A 233 9.96 -27.39 11.52
N PHE A 234 11.06 -27.59 10.80
CA PHE A 234 11.07 -27.65 9.34
C PHE A 234 10.87 -29.10 8.84
N LYS A 235 10.14 -29.23 7.74
CA LYS A 235 9.85 -30.49 7.07
C LYS A 235 10.39 -30.42 5.65
N ASP A 236 11.02 -31.50 5.20
CA ASP A 236 11.51 -31.63 3.82
C ASP A 236 12.45 -30.50 3.35
N VAL A 237 13.04 -29.79 4.30
CA VAL A 237 14.01 -28.71 4.09
C VAL A 237 15.24 -28.95 4.98
N GLU A 238 16.42 -28.98 4.36
CA GLU A 238 17.67 -29.06 5.09
C GLU A 238 18.02 -27.70 5.70
N VAL A 239 18.06 -27.63 7.02
CA VAL A 239 18.29 -26.37 7.76
C VAL A 239 19.46 -26.49 8.72
N THR A 240 20.10 -25.35 9.03
CA THR A 240 21.13 -25.27 10.08
C THR A 240 20.52 -25.38 11.48
N GLU A 241 21.33 -25.75 12.48
CA GLU A 241 20.97 -25.57 13.88
C GLU A 241 20.71 -24.08 14.15
N GLY A 242 19.56 -23.73 14.66
CA GLY A 242 19.19 -22.31 14.90
C GLY A 242 18.53 -21.62 13.70
N CYS A 243 18.18 -22.33 12.63
CA CYS A 243 17.42 -21.78 11.52
C CYS A 243 16.16 -21.05 12.00
N ARG A 244 15.93 -19.87 11.45
CA ARG A 244 14.75 -19.03 11.76
C ARG A 244 13.73 -19.08 10.64
N PHE A 245 12.46 -19.12 11.03
CA PHE A 245 11.33 -18.98 10.11
C PHE A 245 10.84 -17.53 10.13
N VAL A 246 10.85 -16.89 8.98
CA VAL A 246 10.37 -15.51 8.78
C VAL A 246 9.03 -15.55 8.07
N TYR A 247 7.99 -15.08 8.73
CA TYR A 247 6.64 -15.12 8.20
C TYR A 247 6.15 -13.71 7.83
N THR A 248 5.68 -13.53 6.58
CA THR A 248 5.19 -12.23 6.07
C THR A 248 3.69 -12.21 5.79
N GLY A 249 3.02 -13.36 5.90
CA GLY A 249 1.58 -13.50 5.68
C GLY A 249 0.72 -13.07 6.87
N PRO A 250 -0.60 -13.25 6.78
CA PRO A 250 -1.52 -12.97 7.90
C PRO A 250 -1.20 -13.84 9.13
N ILE A 251 -1.02 -13.22 10.28
CA ILE A 251 -0.62 -13.93 11.49
C ILE A 251 -1.67 -14.95 11.96
N ASP A 252 -2.95 -14.63 11.80
CA ASP A 252 -4.07 -15.53 12.12
C ASP A 252 -4.08 -16.78 11.24
N GLU A 253 -3.68 -16.67 9.98
CA GLU A 253 -3.52 -17.79 9.07
C GLU A 253 -2.38 -18.74 9.50
N LEU A 254 -1.26 -18.18 10.00
CA LEU A 254 -0.14 -18.97 10.54
C LEU A 254 -0.59 -19.86 11.72
N PHE A 255 -1.47 -19.34 12.57
CA PHE A 255 -2.02 -20.04 13.72
C PHE A 255 -3.37 -20.70 13.46
N GLU A 256 -3.69 -20.99 12.18
CA GLU A 256 -4.91 -21.72 11.79
C GLU A 256 -6.20 -21.11 12.38
N TYR A 257 -6.22 -19.79 12.52
CA TYR A 257 -7.37 -19.02 13.05
C TYR A 257 -7.83 -19.43 14.47
N THR A 258 -6.94 -19.97 15.30
CA THR A 258 -7.27 -20.50 16.64
C THR A 258 -7.95 -19.49 17.58
N MET A 259 -7.71 -18.19 17.36
CA MET A 259 -8.38 -17.09 18.09
C MET A 259 -9.40 -16.33 17.21
N GLY A 260 -9.76 -16.92 16.06
CA GLY A 260 -10.65 -16.34 15.06
C GLY A 260 -9.93 -15.43 14.05
N ALA A 261 -10.53 -15.25 12.88
CA ALA A 261 -9.97 -14.45 11.81
C ALA A 261 -9.81 -12.98 12.19
N LEU A 262 -8.73 -12.37 11.70
CA LEU A 262 -8.52 -10.94 11.73
C LEU A 262 -9.21 -10.28 10.52
N PRO A 263 -9.80 -9.10 10.69
CA PRO A 263 -10.44 -8.41 9.57
C PRO A 263 -9.40 -7.76 8.66
N TYR A 264 -9.52 -8.06 7.37
CA TYR A 264 -8.75 -7.42 6.30
C TYR A 264 -9.70 -6.88 5.24
N ARG A 265 -9.19 -5.99 4.42
CA ARG A 265 -9.79 -5.60 3.15
C ARG A 265 -9.16 -6.34 2.01
N SER A 266 -9.96 -6.61 1.01
CA SER A 266 -9.53 -7.06 -0.29
C SER A 266 -9.94 -6.06 -1.37
N LEU A 267 -9.33 -6.20 -2.54
CA LEU A 267 -9.60 -5.39 -3.72
C LEU A 267 -9.80 -6.32 -4.92
N ARG A 268 -10.72 -5.96 -5.79
CA ARG A 268 -10.87 -6.56 -7.10
C ARG A 268 -10.60 -5.49 -8.16
N PHE A 269 -9.85 -5.85 -9.18
CA PHE A 269 -9.52 -4.98 -10.29
C PHE A 269 -10.19 -5.48 -11.58
N ASP A 270 -10.77 -4.55 -12.33
CA ASP A 270 -11.28 -4.79 -13.68
C ASP A 270 -10.35 -4.06 -14.65
N TYR A 271 -9.51 -4.83 -15.34
CA TYR A 271 -8.52 -4.34 -16.29
C TYR A 271 -9.14 -4.27 -17.68
N GLN A 272 -9.01 -3.12 -18.33
CA GLN A 272 -9.54 -2.87 -19.65
C GLN A 272 -8.49 -2.23 -20.55
N ARG A 273 -8.30 -2.79 -21.74
CA ARG A 273 -7.54 -2.17 -22.82
C ARG A 273 -8.47 -1.26 -23.61
N VAL A 274 -8.10 0.00 -23.71
CA VAL A 274 -8.91 1.02 -24.40
C VAL A 274 -8.11 1.60 -25.56
N TYR A 275 -8.71 1.59 -26.76
CA TYR A 275 -8.04 2.04 -27.98
C TYR A 275 -8.15 3.56 -28.13
N MET A 276 -7.33 4.27 -27.39
CA MET A 276 -7.15 5.72 -27.41
C MET A 276 -5.80 6.10 -26.81
N ASP A 277 -5.31 7.32 -27.07
CA ASP A 277 -4.03 7.75 -26.52
C ASP A 277 -4.07 8.11 -25.04
N SER A 278 -5.19 8.55 -24.54
CA SER A 278 -5.37 8.93 -23.13
C SER A 278 -6.82 8.78 -22.70
N TYR A 279 -7.05 8.13 -21.57
CA TYR A 279 -8.42 7.92 -21.04
C TYR A 279 -8.84 9.02 -20.06
N GLN A 280 -7.91 9.50 -19.23
CA GLN A 280 -8.15 10.50 -18.18
C GLN A 280 -6.95 11.45 -18.05
N ASN A 281 -7.10 12.58 -17.35
CA ASN A 281 -6.03 13.58 -17.26
C ASN A 281 -4.89 13.17 -16.34
N ALA A 282 -5.20 12.52 -15.21
CA ALA A 282 -4.22 12.08 -14.23
C ALA A 282 -4.02 10.55 -14.27
N PRO A 283 -2.87 10.02 -13.81
CA PRO A 283 -2.65 8.58 -13.67
C PRO A 283 -3.72 7.87 -12.83
N VAL A 284 -4.19 8.52 -11.78
CA VAL A 284 -5.19 8.00 -10.85
C VAL A 284 -6.29 9.03 -10.65
N VAL A 285 -7.54 8.63 -10.90
CA VAL A 285 -8.72 9.48 -10.68
C VAL A 285 -9.71 8.73 -9.79
N ALA A 286 -10.09 9.36 -8.67
CA ALA A 286 -11.10 8.85 -7.76
C ALA A 286 -12.51 9.24 -8.20
N TYR A 287 -13.49 8.37 -7.94
CA TYR A 287 -14.90 8.54 -8.32
C TYR A 287 -15.81 8.33 -7.10
N PRO A 288 -15.85 9.27 -6.15
CA PRO A 288 -16.63 9.12 -4.91
C PRO A 288 -18.12 8.93 -5.15
N GLN A 289 -18.69 9.63 -6.15
CA GLN A 289 -20.12 9.69 -6.43
C GLN A 289 -20.63 8.58 -7.37
N VAL A 290 -19.73 7.84 -8.03
CA VAL A 290 -20.09 6.71 -8.90
C VAL A 290 -20.27 5.44 -8.08
N GLU A 291 -21.30 4.65 -8.35
CA GLU A 291 -21.52 3.40 -7.64
C GLU A 291 -20.52 2.31 -8.04
N GLY A 292 -20.12 1.48 -7.08
CA GLY A 292 -19.29 0.29 -7.27
C GLY A 292 -17.81 0.54 -7.13
N PHE A 293 -17.13 1.07 -8.14
CA PHE A 293 -15.68 1.28 -8.08
C PHE A 293 -15.30 2.58 -7.36
N THR A 294 -14.10 2.61 -6.80
CA THR A 294 -13.59 3.79 -6.07
C THR A 294 -12.73 4.70 -6.93
N ARG A 295 -11.92 4.12 -7.82
CA ARG A 295 -10.99 4.87 -8.67
C ARG A 295 -10.68 4.12 -9.96
N ILE A 296 -10.15 4.86 -10.92
CA ILE A 296 -9.59 4.32 -12.15
C ILE A 296 -8.11 4.69 -12.19
N THR A 297 -7.26 3.71 -12.47
CA THR A 297 -5.83 3.91 -12.76
C THR A 297 -5.60 3.75 -14.25
N GLU A 298 -4.90 4.71 -14.88
CA GLU A 298 -4.41 4.62 -16.27
C GLU A 298 -2.93 4.30 -16.26
N TYR A 299 -2.58 3.05 -16.52
CA TYR A 299 -1.22 2.54 -16.35
C TYR A 299 -0.21 3.09 -17.36
N LYS A 300 -0.64 3.50 -18.55
CA LYS A 300 0.23 4.19 -19.51
C LYS A 300 0.85 5.48 -18.95
N LYS A 301 0.24 6.04 -17.89
CA LYS A 301 0.71 7.24 -17.19
C LYS A 301 1.46 6.94 -15.89
N LEU A 302 1.65 5.65 -15.52
CA LEU A 302 2.15 5.25 -14.23
C LEU A 302 3.28 4.19 -14.32
N PRO A 303 4.54 4.60 -14.58
CA PRO A 303 5.02 5.92 -15.05
C PRO A 303 4.57 6.20 -16.49
N LYS A 304 4.88 7.37 -17.02
CA LYS A 304 4.58 7.69 -18.43
C LYS A 304 5.27 6.70 -19.37
N GLN A 305 4.51 6.11 -20.28
CA GLN A 305 4.99 5.14 -21.26
C GLN A 305 4.62 5.59 -22.68
N ASP A 306 5.56 5.46 -23.61
CA ASP A 306 5.38 5.94 -24.99
C ASP A 306 4.80 4.85 -25.89
N VAL A 307 3.51 4.55 -25.68
CA VAL A 307 2.70 3.65 -26.51
C VAL A 307 1.57 4.47 -27.12
N THR A 308 1.35 4.39 -28.43
CA THR A 308 0.35 5.17 -29.16
C THR A 308 -0.89 4.35 -29.47
N GLY A 309 -2.04 5.01 -29.54
CA GLY A 309 -3.33 4.41 -29.98
C GLY A 309 -4.01 3.46 -28.99
N VAL A 310 -3.38 3.17 -27.85
CA VAL A 310 -3.93 2.28 -26.83
C VAL A 310 -3.48 2.70 -25.43
N THR A 311 -4.33 2.47 -24.44
CA THR A 311 -4.01 2.59 -23.02
C THR A 311 -4.64 1.44 -22.24
N VAL A 312 -4.11 1.14 -21.04
CA VAL A 312 -4.68 0.16 -20.10
C VAL A 312 -5.17 0.89 -18.87
N ILE A 313 -6.42 0.66 -18.52
CA ILE A 313 -7.02 1.15 -17.28
C ILE A 313 -7.40 0.01 -16.36
N ALA A 314 -7.45 0.28 -15.06
CA ALA A 314 -8.07 -0.60 -14.09
C ALA A 314 -9.08 0.15 -13.23
N LYS A 315 -10.29 -0.40 -13.11
CA LYS A 315 -11.30 0.02 -12.13
C LYS A 315 -11.10 -0.78 -10.85
N GLU A 316 -10.98 -0.09 -9.73
CA GLU A 316 -10.77 -0.68 -8.40
C GLU A 316 -12.07 -0.80 -7.63
N TYR A 317 -12.41 -2.03 -7.23
CA TYR A 317 -13.58 -2.36 -6.44
C TYR A 317 -13.15 -2.83 -5.05
N PRO A 318 -13.50 -2.11 -3.98
CA PRO A 318 -13.26 -2.59 -2.63
C PRO A 318 -14.20 -3.74 -2.31
N GLN A 319 -13.68 -4.74 -1.60
CA GLN A 319 -14.46 -5.88 -1.15
C GLN A 319 -13.98 -6.36 0.23
N LYS A 320 -14.88 -6.99 0.98
CA LYS A 320 -14.54 -7.63 2.24
C LYS A 320 -13.65 -8.84 1.95
N TYR A 321 -12.58 -8.99 2.72
CA TYR A 321 -11.74 -10.19 2.66
C TYR A 321 -12.46 -11.36 3.34
N GLU A 322 -12.44 -12.51 2.66
CA GLU A 322 -12.90 -13.78 3.20
C GLU A 322 -11.76 -14.78 3.11
N SER A 323 -11.31 -15.29 4.27
CA SER A 323 -10.21 -16.25 4.30
C SER A 323 -10.62 -17.55 3.60
N GLY A 324 -9.71 -18.13 2.79
CA GLY A 324 -9.99 -19.34 2.02
C GLY A 324 -10.82 -19.12 0.76
N GLY A 325 -11.30 -17.92 0.49
CA GLY A 325 -12.11 -17.56 -0.69
C GLY A 325 -11.32 -17.23 -1.97
N GLY A 326 -10.01 -17.50 -2.01
CA GLY A 326 -9.17 -17.14 -3.15
C GLY A 326 -8.90 -15.65 -3.30
N MET A 327 -9.19 -14.88 -2.28
CA MET A 327 -8.94 -13.44 -2.21
C MET A 327 -7.61 -13.14 -1.53
N ASP A 328 -6.96 -12.06 -1.95
CA ASP A 328 -5.77 -11.55 -1.26
C ASP A 328 -6.15 -10.53 -0.17
N PRO A 329 -5.55 -10.62 1.04
CA PRO A 329 -5.65 -9.56 2.02
C PRO A 329 -4.74 -8.40 1.65
N TYR A 330 -5.30 -7.17 1.55
CA TYR A 330 -4.51 -5.99 1.20
C TYR A 330 -4.15 -5.16 2.43
N TYR A 331 -5.14 -4.85 3.25
CA TYR A 331 -4.96 -3.95 4.38
C TYR A 331 -5.66 -4.49 5.62
N PRO A 332 -4.98 -4.47 6.78
CA PRO A 332 -5.66 -4.71 8.06
C PRO A 332 -6.74 -3.65 8.30
N ILE A 333 -7.82 -4.04 8.95
CA ILE A 333 -8.87 -3.13 9.43
C ILE A 333 -8.70 -3.01 10.96
N PRO A 334 -7.95 -2.01 11.45
CA PRO A 334 -7.75 -1.84 12.88
C PRO A 334 -9.03 -1.35 13.55
N SER A 335 -9.40 -2.04 14.62
CA SER A 335 -10.39 -1.66 15.61
C SER A 335 -9.87 -2.14 16.97
N ASP A 336 -10.39 -1.62 18.08
CA ASP A 336 -9.93 -2.06 19.39
C ASP A 336 -10.01 -3.59 19.55
N SER A 337 -11.11 -4.20 19.12
CA SER A 337 -11.29 -5.66 19.17
C SER A 337 -10.34 -6.44 18.26
N SER A 338 -10.01 -5.90 17.08
CA SER A 338 -9.07 -6.55 16.16
C SER A 338 -7.62 -6.40 16.62
N ILE A 339 -7.28 -5.27 17.22
CA ILE A 339 -5.96 -5.01 17.82
C ILE A 339 -5.76 -5.94 19.02
N ASP A 340 -6.74 -6.08 19.91
CA ASP A 340 -6.67 -7.02 21.04
C ASP A 340 -6.48 -8.48 20.56
N LYS A 341 -7.19 -8.87 19.50
CA LYS A 341 -7.04 -10.21 18.91
C LYS A 341 -5.65 -10.38 18.30
N TYR A 342 -5.16 -9.39 17.56
CA TYR A 342 -3.80 -9.40 16.99
C TYR A 342 -2.74 -9.52 18.09
N ASN A 343 -2.87 -8.78 19.19
CA ASN A 343 -1.92 -8.82 20.30
C ASN A 343 -1.83 -10.23 20.91
N LYS A 344 -2.94 -10.94 21.04
CA LYS A 344 -2.95 -12.35 21.50
C LYS A 344 -2.20 -13.27 20.54
N TYR A 345 -2.38 -13.10 19.22
CA TYR A 345 -1.61 -13.85 18.24
C TYR A 345 -0.12 -13.52 18.29
N LYS A 346 0.21 -12.25 18.49
CA LYS A 346 1.59 -11.79 18.62
C LYS A 346 2.26 -12.37 19.87
N GLU A 347 1.60 -12.34 21.03
CA GLU A 347 2.06 -12.98 22.26
C GLU A 347 2.32 -14.48 22.04
N GLN A 348 1.40 -15.17 21.37
CA GLN A 348 1.58 -16.58 21.00
C GLN A 348 2.79 -16.77 20.07
N ALA A 349 3.02 -15.89 19.11
CA ALA A 349 4.16 -15.97 18.20
C ALA A 349 5.49 -15.73 18.92
N GLU A 350 5.54 -14.84 19.89
CA GLU A 350 6.73 -14.52 20.68
C GLU A 350 7.18 -15.71 21.57
N GLU A 351 6.32 -16.69 21.82
CA GLU A 351 6.71 -17.93 22.49
C GLU A 351 7.63 -18.81 21.63
N TYR A 352 7.60 -18.66 20.30
CA TYR A 352 8.39 -19.47 19.38
C TYR A 352 9.77 -18.85 19.16
N SER A 353 10.79 -19.48 19.72
CA SER A 353 12.16 -18.93 19.79
C SER A 353 12.81 -18.66 18.42
N ASN A 354 12.36 -19.31 17.35
CA ASN A 354 12.89 -19.18 16.00
C ASN A 354 11.87 -18.65 14.98
N LEU A 355 10.77 -18.03 15.41
CA LEU A 355 9.78 -17.35 14.57
C LEU A 355 10.04 -15.85 14.54
N LEU A 356 10.07 -15.28 13.35
CA LEU A 356 10.13 -13.84 13.13
C LEU A 356 8.93 -13.40 12.30
N LEU A 357 8.26 -12.33 12.71
CA LEU A 357 7.18 -11.71 11.99
C LEU A 357 7.66 -10.40 11.37
N VAL A 358 7.37 -10.19 10.08
CA VAL A 358 7.72 -8.94 9.39
C VAL A 358 6.81 -8.71 8.19
N GLY A 359 6.36 -7.48 8.02
CA GLY A 359 5.55 -7.07 6.89
C GLY A 359 4.12 -6.69 7.27
N ARG A 360 3.42 -6.04 6.36
CA ARG A 360 2.10 -5.45 6.59
C ARG A 360 1.08 -6.39 7.22
N LEU A 361 1.03 -7.63 6.74
CA LEU A 361 0.04 -8.62 7.20
C LEU A 361 0.47 -9.28 8.51
N ALA A 362 1.75 -9.64 8.64
CA ALA A 362 2.29 -10.26 9.84
C ALA A 362 2.34 -9.29 11.03
N ASP A 363 2.69 -8.02 10.80
CA ASP A 363 2.68 -6.96 11.81
C ASP A 363 1.26 -6.37 12.04
N TYR A 364 0.26 -6.81 11.29
CA TYR A 364 -1.12 -6.29 11.30
C TYR A 364 -1.16 -4.75 11.27
N LYS A 365 -0.35 -4.14 10.38
CA LYS A 365 -0.12 -2.70 10.37
C LYS A 365 -0.17 -2.16 8.95
N TYR A 366 -0.75 -0.96 8.81
CA TYR A 366 -0.70 -0.27 7.54
C TYR A 366 0.70 0.30 7.31
N TYR A 367 1.42 -0.25 6.34
CA TYR A 367 2.72 0.23 5.91
C TYR A 367 2.66 0.77 4.48
N ASN A 368 3.26 1.92 4.23
CA ASN A 368 3.75 2.27 2.91
C ASN A 368 5.00 1.43 2.57
N MET A 369 5.43 1.44 1.32
CA MET A 369 6.58 0.62 0.89
C MET A 369 7.88 0.95 1.63
N ASP A 370 8.14 2.23 1.85
CA ASP A 370 9.31 2.71 2.60
C ASP A 370 9.30 2.24 4.04
N GLN A 371 8.15 2.32 4.70
CA GLN A 371 7.97 1.84 6.07
C GLN A 371 8.15 0.31 6.17
N ALA A 372 7.69 -0.43 5.15
CA ALA A 372 7.90 -1.88 5.11
C ALA A 372 9.39 -2.23 4.97
N ILE A 373 10.14 -1.52 4.12
CA ILE A 373 11.59 -1.68 4.00
C ILE A 373 12.28 -1.26 5.29
N LYS A 374 11.93 -0.09 5.86
CA LYS A 374 12.52 0.39 7.11
C LYS A 374 12.34 -0.61 8.25
N ARG A 375 11.15 -1.21 8.37
CA ARG A 375 10.86 -2.27 9.35
C ARG A 375 11.79 -3.48 9.19
N VAL A 376 12.09 -3.86 7.94
CA VAL A 376 13.05 -4.94 7.65
C VAL A 376 14.47 -4.53 8.03
N LEU A 377 14.92 -3.35 7.63
CA LEU A 377 16.27 -2.86 7.92
C LEU A 377 16.52 -2.78 9.44
N ASP A 378 15.55 -2.27 10.19
CA ASP A 378 15.65 -2.17 11.64
C ASP A 378 15.62 -3.55 12.31
N LEU A 379 14.78 -4.49 11.84
CA LEU A 379 14.76 -5.85 12.35
C LEU A 379 16.11 -6.54 12.09
N THR A 380 16.63 -6.43 10.89
CA THR A 380 17.87 -7.12 10.51
C THR A 380 19.11 -6.58 11.20
N LYS A 381 19.13 -5.33 11.69
CA LYS A 381 20.23 -4.80 12.49
C LYS A 381 20.36 -5.47 13.87
N ASN A 382 19.27 -6.02 14.37
CA ASN A 382 19.16 -6.54 15.73
C ASN A 382 19.23 -8.08 15.82
N ILE A 383 19.52 -8.77 14.71
CA ILE A 383 19.59 -10.22 14.62
C ILE A 383 20.89 -10.71 14.01
#